data_5e1caf6a3d702f69a94c592edee95422
#
_entry.id   5e1caf6a3d702f69a94c592edee95422
#
_cell.length_a   1.000
_cell.length_b   1.000
_cell.length_c   1.000
_cell.angle_alpha   90.00
_cell.angle_beta   90.00
_cell.angle_gamma   90.00
#
_symmetry.space_group_name_H-M   'P 1'
#
loop_
_entity.id
_entity.type
_entity.pdbx_description
1 polymer ?
#
loop_
_entity_poly.entity_id
_entity_poly.type
_entity_poly.pdbx_seq_one_letter_code
_entity_poly.pdbx_strand_id
1 'polypeptide(L)'
;DNRGYDLAPFLAVLHEVDLDKYDYLIKLHTKRDLPAPAELPRCCFRGSQWRECLTGFMKDRTALDKALKLVIQKPEIGMLSHYKLLISAAKEDREANRRAEEIMQKLGLKVRDRHFIAGTMFICRAGIMKPLLRLPYTAADFDVPAADHAGGTLAHALERVLSWLVAAQGFAISSYTPLTLSALIQIAAYKCKRFLYRKHTNSKGITRIKI
;
A
#
# COMPACT_ATOMS: atom_id res chain seq x y z
N ASP A 1 -6.10 -19.56 -11.32
CA ASP A 1 -5.16 -19.55 -10.20
C ASP A 1 -4.87 -18.10 -9.80
N ASN A 2 -5.21 -17.71 -8.57
CA ASN A 2 -5.10 -16.31 -8.12
C ASN A 2 -3.71 -16.02 -7.50
N ARG A 3 -2.64 -16.44 -8.16
CA ARG A 3 -1.28 -16.17 -7.73
C ARG A 3 -0.95 -14.69 -7.80
N GLY A 4 -0.29 -14.16 -6.78
CA GLY A 4 0.16 -12.77 -6.74
C GLY A 4 -0.96 -11.75 -6.60
N TYR A 5 -2.21 -12.19 -6.36
CA TYR A 5 -3.37 -11.31 -6.17
C TYR A 5 -3.50 -10.28 -7.31
N ASP A 6 -3.54 -8.99 -6.97
CA ASP A 6 -3.60 -7.86 -7.90
C ASP A 6 -2.22 -7.45 -8.47
N LEU A 7 -1.12 -7.98 -7.93
CA LEU A 7 0.23 -7.55 -8.30
C LEU A 7 0.78 -8.32 -9.50
N ALA A 8 0.50 -9.62 -9.63
CA ALA A 8 0.92 -10.38 -10.81
C ALA A 8 0.27 -9.82 -12.10
N PRO A 9 -1.06 -9.64 -12.18
CA PRO A 9 -1.67 -9.02 -13.35
C PRO A 9 -1.24 -7.56 -13.56
N PHE A 10 -0.96 -6.81 -12.48
CA PHE A 10 -0.44 -5.45 -12.61
C PHE A 10 0.92 -5.41 -13.29
N LEU A 11 1.86 -6.27 -12.89
CA LEU A 11 3.16 -6.37 -13.55
C LEU A 11 3.00 -6.77 -15.03
N ALA A 12 2.17 -7.75 -15.33
CA ALA A 12 1.91 -8.16 -16.71
C ALA A 12 1.42 -6.99 -17.57
N VAL A 13 0.44 -6.23 -17.07
CA VAL A 13 -0.07 -5.05 -17.78
C VAL A 13 1.00 -3.98 -17.94
N LEU A 14 1.88 -3.76 -16.95
CA LEU A 14 2.95 -2.78 -17.08
C LEU A 14 3.90 -3.10 -18.24
N HIS A 15 4.17 -4.36 -18.53
CA HIS A 15 5.01 -4.76 -19.66
C HIS A 15 4.37 -4.52 -21.02
N GLU A 16 3.04 -4.42 -21.11
CA GLU A 16 2.27 -4.16 -22.33
C GLU A 16 2.04 -2.66 -22.57
N VAL A 17 2.24 -1.83 -21.54
CA VAL A 17 1.94 -0.38 -21.60
C VAL A 17 3.21 0.42 -21.77
N ASP A 18 3.24 1.27 -22.81
CA ASP A 18 4.29 2.27 -22.97
C ASP A 18 4.09 3.40 -21.95
N LEU A 19 4.80 3.32 -20.83
CA LEU A 19 4.69 4.29 -19.73
C LEU A 19 5.18 5.70 -20.11
N ASP A 20 5.91 5.85 -21.21
CA ASP A 20 6.37 7.17 -21.70
C ASP A 20 5.24 7.99 -22.33
N LYS A 21 4.13 7.35 -22.68
CA LYS A 21 2.94 8.04 -23.22
C LYS A 21 2.04 8.64 -22.16
N TYR A 22 2.32 8.41 -20.87
CA TYR A 22 1.43 8.81 -19.77
C TYR A 22 2.22 9.55 -18.69
N ASP A 23 1.65 10.66 -18.22
CA ASP A 23 2.19 11.37 -17.06
C ASP A 23 1.82 10.68 -15.75
N TYR A 24 0.63 10.08 -15.69
CA TYR A 24 0.06 9.49 -14.48
C TYR A 24 -0.52 8.11 -14.76
N LEU A 25 -0.44 7.26 -13.74
CA LEU A 25 -1.02 5.93 -13.69
C LEU A 25 -1.98 5.85 -12.50
N ILE A 26 -3.15 5.26 -12.72
CA ILE A 26 -4.10 4.91 -11.67
C ILE A 26 -4.15 3.40 -11.56
N LYS A 27 -3.71 2.86 -10.41
CA LYS A 27 -3.82 1.43 -10.12
C LYS A 27 -5.08 1.15 -9.33
N LEU A 28 -5.90 0.25 -9.85
CA LEU A 28 -7.15 -0.21 -9.24
C LEU A 28 -7.27 -1.73 -9.36
N HIS A 29 -8.00 -2.31 -8.44
CA HIS A 29 -8.41 -3.71 -8.50
C HIS A 29 -9.71 -3.92 -7.71
N THR A 30 -10.31 -5.09 -7.84
CA THR A 30 -11.48 -5.46 -7.05
C THR A 30 -11.07 -5.72 -5.59
N LYS A 31 -11.91 -5.27 -4.65
CA LYS A 31 -11.72 -5.51 -3.22
C LYS A 31 -13.03 -5.90 -2.57
N ARG A 32 -13.05 -7.06 -1.92
CA ARG A 32 -14.20 -7.50 -1.12
C ARG A 32 -14.30 -6.71 0.17
N ASP A 33 -15.49 -6.63 0.73
CA ASP A 33 -15.68 -6.12 2.08
C ASP A 33 -15.01 -7.05 3.09
N LEU A 34 -14.61 -6.49 4.22
CA LEU A 34 -13.94 -7.25 5.26
C LEU A 34 -14.95 -8.13 6.00
N PRO A 35 -14.74 -9.46 6.07
CA PRO A 35 -15.60 -10.34 6.88
C PRO A 35 -15.40 -10.14 8.39
N ALA A 36 -14.24 -9.64 8.78
CA ALA A 36 -13.88 -9.31 10.16
C ALA A 36 -13.12 -7.98 10.22
N PRO A 37 -13.05 -7.33 11.40
CA PRO A 37 -12.30 -6.10 11.56
C PRO A 37 -10.81 -6.28 11.25
N ALA A 38 -10.24 -5.39 10.42
CA ALA A 38 -8.82 -5.34 10.11
C ALA A 38 -8.15 -4.15 10.81
N GLU A 39 -7.15 -4.44 11.64
CA GLU A 39 -6.40 -3.43 12.39
C GLU A 39 -5.14 -2.99 11.62
N LEU A 40 -5.07 -1.70 11.30
CA LEU A 40 -3.86 -1.03 10.84
C LEU A 40 -3.29 -0.13 11.95
N PRO A 41 -2.04 0.34 11.82
CA PRO A 41 -1.43 1.20 12.84
C PRO A 41 -2.18 2.50 13.15
N ARG A 42 -2.99 3.00 12.22
CA ARG A 42 -3.72 4.28 12.34
C ARG A 42 -5.22 4.15 12.54
N CYS A 43 -5.80 2.98 12.30
CA CYS A 43 -7.25 2.77 12.35
C CYS A 43 -7.60 1.28 12.37
N CYS A 44 -8.88 1.00 12.68
CA CYS A 44 -9.49 -0.30 12.44
C CYS A 44 -10.54 -0.12 11.33
N PHE A 45 -10.49 -0.96 10.31
CA PHE A 45 -11.48 -1.01 9.26
C PHE A 45 -12.50 -2.11 9.50
N ARG A 46 -13.76 -1.87 9.10
CA ARG A 46 -14.87 -2.83 9.17
C ARG A 46 -15.66 -2.78 7.87
N GLY A 47 -16.17 -3.92 7.42
CA GLY A 47 -17.02 -4.02 6.23
C GLY A 47 -16.41 -3.31 5.02
N SER A 48 -17.12 -2.35 4.43
CA SER A 48 -16.73 -1.59 3.23
C SER A 48 -15.65 -0.54 3.47
N GLN A 49 -15.38 -0.14 4.71
CA GLN A 49 -14.53 1.01 5.03
C GLN A 49 -13.13 0.95 4.42
N TRP A 50 -12.54 -0.24 4.31
CA TRP A 50 -11.24 -0.40 3.65
C TRP A 50 -11.34 -0.06 2.18
N ARG A 51 -12.32 -0.66 1.49
CA ARG A 51 -12.57 -0.39 0.06
C ARG A 51 -12.87 1.08 -0.19
N GLU A 52 -13.69 1.72 0.64
CA GLU A 52 -13.99 3.15 0.56
C GLU A 52 -12.74 4.03 0.69
N CYS A 53 -11.81 3.68 1.58
CA CYS A 53 -10.53 4.38 1.68
C CYS A 53 -9.63 4.12 0.46
N LEU A 54 -9.65 2.92 -0.12
CA LEU A 54 -8.86 2.59 -1.30
C LEU A 54 -9.35 3.35 -2.53
N THR A 55 -10.68 3.43 -2.73
CA THR A 55 -11.30 3.99 -3.94
C THR A 55 -11.80 5.42 -3.77
N GLY A 56 -11.64 6.02 -2.59
CA GLY A 56 -12.25 7.31 -2.26
C GLY A 56 -11.84 8.47 -3.17
N PHE A 57 -10.67 8.43 -3.79
CA PHE A 57 -10.24 9.41 -4.79
C PHE A 57 -11.02 9.30 -6.12
N MET A 58 -11.75 8.21 -6.32
CA MET A 58 -12.56 7.94 -7.53
C MET A 58 -14.06 7.79 -7.23
N LYS A 59 -14.50 8.11 -6.03
CA LYS A 59 -15.92 7.95 -5.64
C LYS A 59 -16.88 8.75 -6.54
N ASP A 60 -16.40 9.88 -7.07
CA ASP A 60 -17.09 10.73 -8.03
C ASP A 60 -16.09 11.56 -8.85
N ARG A 61 -16.55 12.25 -9.90
CA ARG A 61 -15.73 13.08 -10.77
C ARG A 61 -14.98 14.15 -10.00
N THR A 62 -15.64 14.79 -9.04
CA THR A 62 -15.04 15.87 -8.23
C THR A 62 -13.88 15.37 -7.38
N ALA A 63 -14.00 14.17 -6.78
CA ALA A 63 -12.94 13.55 -6.00
C ALA A 63 -11.72 13.22 -6.88
N LEU A 64 -11.95 12.66 -8.07
CA LEU A 64 -10.89 12.36 -9.02
C LEU A 64 -10.18 13.64 -9.50
N ASP A 65 -10.94 14.67 -9.91
CA ASP A 65 -10.38 15.93 -10.36
C ASP A 65 -9.55 16.62 -9.27
N LYS A 66 -9.98 16.57 -8.00
CA LYS A 66 -9.21 17.09 -6.86
C LYS A 66 -7.91 16.32 -6.64
N ALA A 67 -7.96 14.98 -6.72
CA ALA A 67 -6.78 14.13 -6.54
C ALA A 67 -5.76 14.35 -7.67
N LEU A 68 -6.22 14.42 -8.92
CA LEU A 68 -5.36 14.72 -10.08
C LEU A 68 -4.76 16.12 -9.98
N LYS A 69 -5.55 17.16 -9.68
CA LYS A 69 -5.05 18.52 -9.46
C LYS A 69 -3.95 18.56 -8.40
N LEU A 70 -4.10 17.81 -7.31
CA LEU A 70 -3.11 17.77 -6.23
C LEU A 70 -1.77 17.23 -6.72
N VAL A 71 -1.73 16.12 -7.45
CA VAL A 71 -0.48 15.53 -7.95
C VAL A 71 0.13 16.35 -9.10
N ILE A 72 -0.69 17.04 -9.90
CA ILE A 72 -0.23 17.92 -10.98
C ILE A 72 0.42 19.18 -10.40
N GLN A 73 -0.24 19.83 -9.44
CA GLN A 73 0.21 21.10 -8.86
C GLN A 73 1.40 20.96 -7.90
N LYS A 74 1.65 19.74 -7.40
CA LYS A 74 2.74 19.46 -6.46
C LYS A 74 3.74 18.49 -7.06
N PRO A 75 4.77 18.98 -7.74
CA PRO A 75 5.73 18.13 -8.45
C PRO A 75 6.51 17.17 -7.54
N GLU A 76 6.63 17.49 -6.27
CA GLU A 76 7.25 16.64 -5.25
C GLU A 76 6.42 15.39 -4.90
N ILE A 77 5.12 15.37 -5.22
CA ILE A 77 4.26 14.21 -4.98
C ILE A 77 4.41 13.21 -6.12
N GLY A 78 4.91 12.02 -5.79
CA GLY A 78 5.01 10.90 -6.72
C GLY A 78 3.82 9.95 -6.67
N MET A 79 3.16 9.84 -5.51
CA MET A 79 2.05 8.91 -5.33
C MET A 79 1.00 9.46 -4.35
N LEU A 80 -0.28 9.21 -4.64
CA LEU A 80 -1.42 9.58 -3.79
C LEU A 80 -2.22 8.34 -3.38
N SER A 81 -2.56 8.26 -2.09
CA SER A 81 -3.50 7.31 -1.54
C SER A 81 -4.20 7.91 -0.31
N HIS A 82 -4.90 7.12 0.48
CA HIS A 82 -5.51 7.60 1.72
C HIS A 82 -4.51 7.50 2.89
N TYR A 83 -4.42 8.53 3.76
CA TYR A 83 -3.46 8.57 4.89
C TYR A 83 -3.59 7.39 5.86
N LYS A 84 -4.78 6.80 6.02
CA LYS A 84 -5.00 5.61 6.86
C LYS A 84 -4.29 4.37 6.33
N LEU A 85 -4.04 4.30 5.03
CA LEU A 85 -3.41 3.18 4.35
C LEU A 85 -1.88 3.29 4.31
N LEU A 86 -1.32 4.45 4.59
CA LEU A 86 0.12 4.65 4.67
C LEU A 86 0.66 4.12 5.99
N ILE A 87 1.36 2.99 5.95
CA ILE A 87 1.89 2.29 7.12
C ILE A 87 3.41 2.10 7.03
N SER A 88 4.07 1.96 8.18
CA SER A 88 5.51 1.71 8.21
C SER A 88 5.77 0.20 8.17
N ALA A 89 6.63 -0.23 7.26
CA ALA A 89 7.08 -1.61 7.16
C ALA A 89 8.05 -2.04 8.28
N ALA A 90 8.60 -1.10 9.06
CA ALA A 90 9.69 -1.37 10.02
C ALA A 90 9.33 -2.40 11.11
N LYS A 91 8.05 -2.62 11.40
CA LYS A 91 7.55 -3.53 12.45
C LYS A 91 6.65 -4.65 11.91
N GLU A 92 6.39 -4.64 10.62
CA GLU A 92 5.47 -5.57 9.96
C GLU A 92 6.30 -6.66 9.25
N ASP A 93 5.68 -7.76 8.91
CA ASP A 93 6.16 -8.87 8.11
C ASP A 93 7.64 -8.81 7.65
N ARG A 94 8.56 -9.38 8.46
CA ARG A 94 10.02 -9.32 8.23
C ARG A 94 10.43 -9.95 6.92
N GLU A 95 9.77 -11.05 6.54
CA GLU A 95 10.10 -11.78 5.31
C GLU A 95 9.72 -10.96 4.06
N ALA A 96 8.54 -10.35 4.03
CA ALA A 96 8.17 -9.47 2.94
C ALA A 96 9.10 -8.23 2.84
N ASN A 97 9.57 -7.70 3.98
CA ASN A 97 10.53 -6.61 3.99
C ASN A 97 11.88 -7.05 3.41
N ARG A 98 12.40 -8.22 3.80
CA ARG A 98 13.64 -8.78 3.27
C ARG A 98 13.57 -8.98 1.76
N ARG A 99 12.50 -9.62 1.27
CA ARG A 99 12.27 -9.81 -0.18
C ARG A 99 12.14 -8.47 -0.91
N ALA A 100 11.46 -7.48 -0.33
CA ALA A 100 11.34 -6.15 -0.91
C ALA A 100 12.69 -5.43 -1.02
N GLU A 101 13.56 -5.54 0.00
CA GLU A 101 14.93 -5.00 -0.03
C GLU A 101 15.77 -5.66 -1.12
N GLU A 102 15.67 -6.98 -1.28
CA GLU A 102 16.35 -7.71 -2.36
C GLU A 102 15.89 -7.25 -3.75
N ILE A 103 14.58 -7.01 -3.93
CA ILE A 103 14.04 -6.47 -5.17
C ILE A 103 14.60 -5.06 -5.43
N MET A 104 14.57 -4.17 -4.43
CA MET A 104 15.14 -2.83 -4.55
C MET A 104 16.63 -2.88 -4.92
N GLN A 105 17.39 -3.79 -4.31
CA GLN A 105 18.80 -4.02 -4.63
C GLN A 105 18.99 -4.50 -6.08
N LYS A 106 18.20 -5.46 -6.55
CA LYS A 106 18.21 -5.92 -7.95
C LYS A 106 17.91 -4.77 -8.93
N LEU A 107 17.07 -3.82 -8.53
CA LEU A 107 16.77 -2.63 -9.30
C LEU A 107 17.86 -1.55 -9.21
N GLY A 108 18.91 -1.75 -8.38
CA GLY A 108 19.96 -0.75 -8.16
C GLY A 108 19.48 0.48 -7.39
N LEU A 109 18.40 0.36 -6.61
CA LEU A 109 17.76 1.45 -5.89
C LEU A 109 17.91 1.30 -4.37
N LYS A 110 18.18 2.42 -3.68
CA LYS A 110 18.28 2.43 -2.21
C LYS A 110 16.90 2.67 -1.58
N VAL A 111 16.57 1.90 -0.55
CA VAL A 111 15.39 2.14 0.29
C VAL A 111 15.65 3.38 1.15
N ARG A 112 14.93 4.48 0.87
CA ARG A 112 15.05 5.76 1.60
C ARG A 112 13.97 5.94 2.66
N ASP A 113 12.79 5.36 2.39
CA ASP A 113 11.65 5.37 3.31
C ASP A 113 11.00 3.98 3.30
N ARG A 114 10.58 3.53 4.48
CA ARG A 114 9.95 2.22 4.68
C ARG A 114 8.44 2.31 4.83
N HIS A 115 7.84 3.44 4.49
CA HIS A 115 6.39 3.54 4.42
C HIS A 115 5.86 2.94 3.12
N PHE A 116 4.72 2.29 3.18
CA PHE A 116 4.04 1.77 2.02
C PHE A 116 2.52 1.90 2.14
N ILE A 117 1.83 1.86 1.01
CA ILE A 117 0.38 1.93 0.91
C ILE A 117 -0.19 0.52 0.97
N ALA A 118 -0.88 0.20 2.07
CA ALA A 118 -1.58 -1.07 2.20
C ALA A 118 -2.78 -1.15 1.24
N GLY A 119 -2.85 -2.24 0.46
CA GLY A 119 -3.93 -2.50 -0.48
C GLY A 119 -3.75 -1.93 -1.88
N THR A 120 -2.61 -1.32 -2.19
CA THR A 120 -2.08 -1.06 -3.55
C THR A 120 -3.01 -0.35 -4.54
N MET A 121 -3.97 0.48 -4.10
CA MET A 121 -4.74 1.37 -4.96
C MET A 121 -4.27 2.81 -4.79
N PHE A 122 -3.89 3.46 -5.88
CA PHE A 122 -3.26 4.78 -5.84
C PHE A 122 -3.26 5.48 -7.20
N ILE A 123 -2.98 6.77 -7.19
CA ILE A 123 -2.55 7.55 -8.34
C ILE A 123 -1.05 7.76 -8.20
N CYS A 124 -0.26 7.57 -9.25
CA CYS A 124 1.16 7.89 -9.23
C CYS A 124 1.65 8.47 -10.58
N ARG A 125 2.83 9.10 -10.56
CA ARG A 125 3.53 9.46 -11.80
C ARG A 125 3.95 8.17 -12.51
N ALA A 126 3.60 8.02 -13.78
CA ALA A 126 3.82 6.79 -14.53
C ALA A 126 5.30 6.38 -14.56
N GLY A 127 6.21 7.34 -14.74
CA GLY A 127 7.65 7.10 -14.77
C GLY A 127 8.22 6.43 -13.52
N ILE A 128 7.58 6.60 -12.36
CA ILE A 128 8.01 5.95 -11.10
C ILE A 128 7.96 4.42 -11.19
N MET A 129 7.06 3.87 -12.01
CA MET A 129 6.90 2.42 -12.16
C MET A 129 7.84 1.80 -13.20
N LYS A 130 8.56 2.57 -14.01
CA LYS A 130 9.50 2.06 -15.03
C LYS A 130 10.54 1.07 -14.51
N PRO A 131 11.15 1.24 -13.32
CA PRO A 131 12.08 0.25 -12.82
C PRO A 131 11.50 -1.17 -12.73
N LEU A 132 10.18 -1.32 -12.52
CA LEU A 132 9.53 -2.62 -12.45
C LEU A 132 9.61 -3.41 -13.77
N LEU A 133 9.74 -2.72 -14.92
CA LEU A 133 9.90 -3.36 -16.23
C LEU A 133 11.20 -4.19 -16.34
N ARG A 134 12.16 -3.98 -15.45
CA ARG A 134 13.41 -4.78 -15.38
C ARG A 134 13.25 -6.06 -14.55
N LEU A 135 12.11 -6.25 -13.88
CA LEU A 135 11.85 -7.46 -13.10
C LEU A 135 11.30 -8.56 -14.01
N PRO A 136 11.94 -9.73 -14.03
CA PRO A 136 11.51 -10.82 -14.91
C PRO A 136 10.37 -11.65 -14.31
N TYR A 137 9.57 -11.08 -13.42
CA TYR A 137 8.52 -11.82 -12.72
C TYR A 137 7.31 -12.07 -13.63
N THR A 138 6.93 -13.33 -13.69
CA THR A 138 5.69 -13.83 -14.32
C THR A 138 4.72 -14.30 -13.24
N ALA A 139 3.50 -14.66 -13.61
CA ALA A 139 2.53 -15.21 -12.66
C ALA A 139 3.04 -16.49 -11.97
N ALA A 140 3.94 -17.26 -12.60
CA ALA A 140 4.50 -18.49 -12.05
C ALA A 140 5.45 -18.24 -10.86
N ASP A 141 6.07 -17.06 -10.79
CA ASP A 141 7.02 -16.69 -9.73
C ASP A 141 6.32 -16.33 -8.41
N PHE A 142 5.01 -16.06 -8.46
CA PHE A 142 4.25 -15.72 -7.27
C PHE A 142 3.87 -16.98 -6.48
N ASP A 143 3.95 -16.82 -5.15
CA ASP A 143 3.55 -17.86 -4.21
C ASP A 143 2.06 -18.23 -4.42
N VAL A 144 1.74 -19.50 -4.25
CA VAL A 144 0.34 -19.95 -4.23
C VAL A 144 -0.33 -19.35 -3.01
N PRO A 145 -1.54 -18.76 -3.15
CA PRO A 145 -2.23 -18.19 -2.00
C PRO A 145 -2.45 -19.24 -0.91
N ALA A 146 -1.87 -19.02 0.28
CA ALA A 146 -2.15 -19.85 1.42
C ALA A 146 -3.54 -19.55 2.00
N ALA A 147 -4.21 -20.56 2.54
CA ALA A 147 -5.56 -20.43 3.09
C ALA A 147 -5.63 -19.42 4.26
N ASP A 148 -4.53 -19.27 5.00
CA ASP A 148 -4.38 -18.37 6.15
C ASP A 148 -3.91 -16.96 5.80
N HIS A 149 -3.78 -16.64 4.49
CA HIS A 149 -3.23 -15.37 4.03
C HIS A 149 -1.87 -15.03 4.68
N ALA A 150 -1.03 -16.04 4.92
CA ALA A 150 0.30 -15.87 5.51
C ALA A 150 1.09 -14.78 4.77
N GLY A 151 1.72 -13.89 5.53
CA GLY A 151 2.60 -12.84 5.01
C GLY A 151 3.88 -13.42 4.37
N GLY A 152 4.78 -12.55 3.93
CA GLY A 152 6.10 -12.95 3.43
C GLY A 152 6.15 -13.36 1.96
N THR A 153 5.04 -13.33 1.23
CA THR A 153 5.00 -13.69 -0.20
C THR A 153 5.63 -12.62 -1.09
N LEU A 154 5.93 -12.97 -2.35
CA LEU A 154 6.40 -12.03 -3.36
C LEU A 154 5.40 -10.88 -3.56
N ALA A 155 4.10 -11.15 -3.52
CA ALA A 155 3.08 -10.12 -3.60
C ALA A 155 3.19 -9.11 -2.46
N HIS A 156 3.36 -9.56 -1.21
CA HIS A 156 3.58 -8.66 -0.07
C HIS A 156 4.88 -7.86 -0.18
N ALA A 157 5.93 -8.43 -0.76
CA ALA A 157 7.17 -7.72 -1.02
C ALA A 157 6.96 -6.62 -2.07
N LEU A 158 6.29 -6.91 -3.18
CA LEU A 158 6.00 -5.95 -4.24
C LEU A 158 5.06 -4.83 -3.78
N GLU A 159 4.10 -5.10 -2.89
CA GLU A 159 3.28 -4.06 -2.26
C GLU A 159 4.14 -2.97 -1.61
N ARG A 160 5.24 -3.37 -0.96
CA ARG A 160 6.22 -2.44 -0.38
C ARG A 160 7.05 -1.74 -1.44
N VAL A 161 7.55 -2.49 -2.41
CA VAL A 161 8.39 -1.98 -3.50
C VAL A 161 7.69 -0.87 -4.27
N LEU A 162 6.40 -1.01 -4.60
CA LEU A 162 5.63 0.02 -5.30
C LEU A 162 5.74 1.39 -4.61
N SER A 163 5.67 1.41 -3.29
CA SER A 163 5.77 2.64 -2.51
C SER A 163 7.22 3.08 -2.29
N TRP A 164 8.15 2.14 -2.09
CA TRP A 164 9.57 2.47 -1.87
C TRP A 164 10.24 3.04 -3.11
N LEU A 165 9.76 2.69 -4.31
CA LEU A 165 10.19 3.29 -5.58
C LEU A 165 9.95 4.81 -5.61
N VAL A 166 8.87 5.27 -4.97
CA VAL A 166 8.54 6.71 -4.89
C VAL A 166 9.66 7.48 -4.18
N ALA A 167 9.99 7.05 -2.97
CA ALA A 167 11.03 7.68 -2.17
C ALA A 167 12.44 7.49 -2.76
N ALA A 168 12.72 6.32 -3.36
CA ALA A 168 14.01 6.03 -4.01
C ALA A 168 14.30 6.99 -5.16
N GLN A 169 13.26 7.47 -5.85
CA GLN A 169 13.35 8.42 -6.96
C GLN A 169 13.18 9.89 -6.53
N GLY A 170 13.15 10.15 -5.20
CA GLY A 170 13.13 11.51 -4.66
C GLY A 170 11.75 12.13 -4.52
N PHE A 171 10.68 11.35 -4.72
CA PHE A 171 9.32 11.81 -4.56
C PHE A 171 8.72 11.48 -3.18
N ALA A 172 7.63 12.16 -2.84
CA ALA A 172 6.85 11.91 -1.64
C ALA A 172 5.58 11.12 -1.94
N ILE A 173 5.12 10.33 -0.96
CA ILE A 173 3.77 9.77 -0.93
C ILE A 173 2.89 10.72 -0.14
N SER A 174 1.75 11.13 -0.70
CA SER A 174 0.81 12.03 -0.05
C SER A 174 -0.60 11.45 0.01
N SER A 175 -1.50 12.15 0.68
CA SER A 175 -2.89 11.76 0.81
C SER A 175 -3.79 12.68 0.00
N TYR A 176 -4.73 12.07 -0.74
CA TYR A 176 -5.81 12.82 -1.38
C TYR A 176 -6.85 13.36 -0.36
N THR A 177 -6.87 12.81 0.85
CA THR A 177 -7.69 13.30 1.96
C THR A 177 -6.81 14.12 2.90
N PRO A 178 -7.17 15.38 3.20
CA PRO A 178 -6.39 16.21 4.12
C PRO A 178 -6.31 15.57 5.52
N LEU A 179 -5.14 15.62 6.12
CA LEU A 179 -4.94 15.20 7.50
C LEU A 179 -5.36 16.36 8.42
N THR A 180 -6.64 16.41 8.75
CA THR A 180 -7.22 17.46 9.62
C THR A 180 -6.85 17.22 11.09
N LEU A 181 -6.99 18.26 11.91
CA LEU A 181 -6.79 18.15 13.37
C LEU A 181 -7.69 17.06 13.98
N SER A 182 -8.96 16.99 13.54
CA SER A 182 -9.89 15.92 13.99
C SER A 182 -9.39 14.52 13.61
N ALA A 183 -8.82 14.34 12.42
CA ALA A 183 -8.22 13.08 11.99
C ALA A 183 -6.99 12.71 12.86
N LEU A 184 -6.15 13.69 13.21
CA LEU A 184 -5.01 13.49 14.10
C LEU A 184 -5.47 13.06 15.51
N ILE A 185 -6.49 13.71 16.06
CA ILE A 185 -7.10 13.34 17.35
C ILE A 185 -7.65 11.91 17.30
N GLN A 186 -8.38 11.54 16.24
CA GLN A 186 -8.91 10.19 16.07
C GLN A 186 -7.79 9.13 16.01
N ILE A 187 -6.70 9.42 15.27
CA ILE A 187 -5.53 8.53 15.21
C ILE A 187 -4.88 8.38 16.58
N ALA A 188 -4.71 9.47 17.31
CA ALA A 188 -4.13 9.46 18.66
C ALA A 188 -4.99 8.66 19.63
N ALA A 189 -6.30 8.91 19.66
CA ALA A 189 -7.25 8.16 20.49
C ALA A 189 -7.25 6.67 20.16
N TYR A 190 -7.23 6.30 18.87
CA TYR A 190 -7.14 4.90 18.44
C TYR A 190 -5.83 4.24 18.91
N LYS A 191 -4.68 4.93 18.77
CA LYS A 191 -3.39 4.42 19.24
C LYS A 191 -3.36 4.21 20.75
N CYS A 192 -3.91 5.13 21.54
CA CYS A 192 -4.05 5.00 22.99
C CYS A 192 -4.92 3.81 23.36
N LYS A 193 -6.10 3.67 22.75
CA LYS A 193 -7.00 2.52 22.98
C LYS A 193 -6.32 1.20 22.65
N ARG A 194 -5.63 1.11 21.52
CA ARG A 194 -4.90 -0.09 21.09
C ARG A 194 -3.75 -0.43 22.04
N PHE A 195 -3.04 0.57 22.55
CA PHE A 195 -1.97 0.39 23.53
C PHE A 195 -2.51 -0.16 24.86
N LEU A 196 -3.59 0.43 25.40
CA LEU A 196 -4.24 -0.01 26.64
C LEU A 196 -4.77 -1.43 26.52
N TYR A 197 -5.42 -1.74 25.40
CA TYR A 197 -5.94 -3.11 25.13
C TYR A 197 -4.80 -4.13 25.10
N ARG A 198 -3.69 -3.86 24.39
CA ARG A 198 -2.53 -4.74 24.33
C ARG A 198 -1.87 -4.96 25.70
N LYS A 199 -1.80 -3.92 26.53
CA LYS A 199 -1.28 -4.02 27.90
C LYS A 199 -2.17 -4.93 28.76
N HIS A 200 -3.49 -4.80 28.64
CA HIS A 200 -4.44 -5.59 29.40
C HIS A 200 -4.45 -7.08 28.97
N THR A 201 -4.36 -7.38 27.67
CA THR A 201 -4.30 -8.77 27.17
C THR A 201 -2.98 -9.46 27.53
N ASN A 202 -1.85 -8.74 27.52
CA ASN A 202 -0.56 -9.29 27.95
C ASN A 202 -0.55 -9.63 29.45
N SER A 203 -1.26 -8.86 30.29
CA SER A 203 -1.35 -9.12 31.73
C SER A 203 -2.22 -10.33 32.09
N LYS A 204 -3.10 -10.77 31.16
CA LYS A 204 -4.00 -11.92 31.35
C LYS A 204 -3.55 -13.22 30.66
N GLY A 205 -2.34 -13.28 30.08
CA GLY A 205 -1.79 -14.50 29.47
C GLY A 205 -2.57 -15.02 28.25
N ILE A 206 -3.42 -14.19 27.63
CA ILE A 206 -4.23 -14.59 26.47
C ILE A 206 -3.38 -14.63 25.21
N THR A 207 -3.27 -15.80 24.60
CA THR A 207 -2.51 -16.06 23.37
C THR A 207 -3.01 -15.17 22.23
N ARG A 208 -2.11 -14.48 21.56
CA ARG A 208 -2.42 -13.64 20.38
C ARG A 208 -2.90 -14.50 19.22
N ILE A 209 -4.09 -14.23 18.73
CA ILE A 209 -4.46 -14.63 17.37
C ILE A 209 -3.68 -13.71 16.43
N LYS A 210 -2.71 -14.25 15.70
CA LYS A 210 -2.06 -13.57 14.58
C LYS A 210 -3.08 -13.50 13.44
N ILE A 211 -3.41 -12.29 13.00
CA ILE A 211 -4.09 -12.04 11.72
C ILE A 211 -3.03 -11.77 10.66
#